data_e81f4e77ae8c4f77c5f8f0ca169c3987
#
_entry.id   e81f4e77ae8c4f77c5f8f0ca169c3987
#
_cell.length_a   1.000
_cell.length_b   1.000
_cell.length_c   1.000
_cell.angle_alpha   90.00
_cell.angle_beta   90.00
_cell.angle_gamma   90.00
#
_symmetry.space_group_name_H-M   'P 1'
#
loop_
_entity.id
_entity.type
_entity.pdbx_description
1 polymer ?
#
loop_
_entity_poly.entity_id
_entity_poly.type
_entity_poly.pdbx_seq_one_letter_code
_entity_poly.pdbx_strand_id
1 'polypeptide(L)'
;MEKKINITVYFVIALFVLFVLRLWYLQIIRGDDYSKIDERNRIRIVEIPAPRGIIYDRNGKPLVKNIPSFDISILREDIPDGAEQLDALADLLNVKTGDLKSRLKKATSNPFEPVKLKQDISFQEVATVEARKTDFPGLQVEAVGGREYIYNQAASHVIGYLGRLSLEQMKDPEYKDVPKESFIGQFGAERVYDEKLRGIAGKKVLAVDARGKVVKVVRILKPVKGEDIDLTIDIDLQVVAEKSLEGRAGAIVAIVPGSGEVLALASAPSYNPNLFSRG
;
A
#
# COMPACT_ATOMS: atom_id res chain seq x y z
N MET A 1 72.31 19.38 -6.69
CA MET A 1 70.87 19.68 -6.84
C MET A 1 70.19 18.74 -7.82
N GLU A 2 70.72 18.45 -8.98
CA GLU A 2 70.12 17.56 -10.01
C GLU A 2 69.70 16.19 -9.54
N LYS A 3 70.55 15.47 -8.75
CA LYS A 3 70.19 14.14 -8.25
C LYS A 3 68.95 14.13 -7.39
N LYS A 4 68.69 15.19 -6.61
CA LYS A 4 67.47 15.27 -5.75
C LYS A 4 66.24 15.55 -6.62
N ILE A 5 66.36 16.39 -7.66
CA ILE A 5 65.27 16.70 -8.62
C ILE A 5 64.86 15.43 -9.38
N ASN A 6 65.85 14.64 -9.86
CA ASN A 6 65.58 13.38 -10.57
C ASN A 6 64.86 12.36 -9.69
N ILE A 7 65.24 12.23 -8.41
CA ILE A 7 64.56 11.34 -7.45
C ILE A 7 63.09 11.77 -7.25
N THR A 8 62.84 13.06 -7.09
CA THR A 8 61.49 13.57 -6.96
C THR A 8 60.63 13.30 -8.21
N VAL A 9 61.21 13.50 -9.39
CA VAL A 9 60.55 13.20 -10.67
C VAL A 9 60.19 11.73 -10.80
N TYR A 10 61.12 10.82 -10.53
CA TYR A 10 60.83 9.38 -10.53
C TYR A 10 59.76 8.97 -9.52
N PHE A 11 59.79 9.55 -8.33
CA PHE A 11 58.75 9.31 -7.32
C PHE A 11 57.36 9.75 -7.80
N VAL A 12 57.26 10.94 -8.42
CA VAL A 12 55.99 11.44 -8.95
C VAL A 12 55.51 10.54 -10.10
N ILE A 13 56.41 10.13 -11.01
CA ILE A 13 56.04 9.20 -12.09
C ILE A 13 55.57 7.86 -11.54
N ALA A 14 56.25 7.29 -10.55
CA ALA A 14 55.85 6.02 -9.93
C ALA A 14 54.44 6.12 -9.30
N LEU A 15 54.14 7.25 -8.64
CA LEU A 15 52.85 7.54 -8.04
C LEU A 15 51.75 7.67 -9.10
N PHE A 16 52.02 8.33 -10.24
CA PHE A 16 51.12 8.40 -11.36
C PHE A 16 50.84 7.03 -12.01
N VAL A 17 51.85 6.23 -12.18
CA VAL A 17 51.70 4.85 -12.70
C VAL A 17 50.82 4.02 -11.78
N LEU A 18 50.99 4.15 -10.46
CA LEU A 18 50.15 3.47 -9.48
C LEU A 18 48.70 3.92 -9.55
N PHE A 19 48.42 5.21 -9.75
CA PHE A 19 47.07 5.72 -9.98
C PHE A 19 46.46 5.21 -11.28
N VAL A 20 47.21 5.20 -12.36
CA VAL A 20 46.74 4.67 -13.67
C VAL A 20 46.40 3.18 -13.56
N LEU A 21 47.26 2.38 -12.92
CA LEU A 21 46.97 0.96 -12.67
C LEU A 21 45.73 0.77 -11.78
N ARG A 22 45.56 1.62 -10.77
CA ARG A 22 44.38 1.56 -9.90
C ARG A 22 43.09 1.94 -10.65
N LEU A 23 43.14 2.99 -11.49
CA LEU A 23 42.01 3.38 -12.33
C LEU A 23 41.67 2.29 -13.35
N TRP A 24 42.67 1.72 -13.99
CA TRP A 24 42.47 0.60 -14.90
C TRP A 24 41.80 -0.60 -14.21
N TYR A 25 42.28 -0.98 -13.04
CA TYR A 25 41.67 -2.04 -12.23
C TYR A 25 40.20 -1.74 -11.90
N LEU A 26 39.88 -0.51 -11.47
CA LEU A 26 38.52 -0.13 -11.11
C LEU A 26 37.59 -0.04 -12.31
N GLN A 27 38.10 0.46 -13.46
CA GLN A 27 37.27 0.69 -14.65
C GLN A 27 37.09 -0.57 -15.49
N ILE A 28 38.10 -1.41 -15.59
CA ILE A 28 38.06 -2.59 -16.46
C ILE A 28 37.71 -3.84 -15.68
N ILE A 29 38.39 -4.14 -14.56
CA ILE A 29 38.16 -5.39 -13.83
C ILE A 29 36.93 -5.33 -12.95
N ARG A 30 36.68 -4.19 -12.32
CA ARG A 30 35.50 -3.99 -11.47
C ARG A 30 34.38 -3.15 -12.09
N GLY A 31 34.53 -2.73 -13.34
CA GLY A 31 33.58 -1.89 -14.07
C GLY A 31 32.18 -2.51 -14.11
N ASP A 32 32.10 -3.81 -14.40
CA ASP A 32 30.83 -4.55 -14.46
C ASP A 32 30.13 -4.62 -13.11
N ASP A 33 30.88 -4.76 -12.01
CA ASP A 33 30.30 -4.79 -10.67
C ASP A 33 29.70 -3.43 -10.30
N TYR A 34 30.43 -2.35 -10.60
CA TYR A 34 29.94 -0.99 -10.36
C TYR A 34 28.77 -0.62 -11.29
N SER A 35 28.79 -1.06 -12.55
CA SER A 35 27.67 -0.87 -13.48
C SER A 35 26.40 -1.56 -12.99
N LYS A 36 26.49 -2.79 -12.47
CA LYS A 36 25.34 -3.52 -11.88
C LYS A 36 24.82 -2.89 -10.61
N ILE A 37 25.68 -2.25 -9.80
CA ILE A 37 25.27 -1.50 -8.61
C ILE A 37 24.55 -0.23 -9.03
N ASP A 38 25.06 0.49 -10.01
CA ASP A 38 24.45 1.70 -10.58
C ASP A 38 23.08 1.41 -11.22
N GLU A 39 22.97 0.33 -12.01
CA GLU A 39 21.68 -0.12 -12.56
C GLU A 39 20.67 -0.46 -11.46
N ARG A 40 21.08 -1.12 -10.38
CA ARG A 40 20.20 -1.43 -9.24
C ARG A 40 19.75 -0.18 -8.51
N ASN A 41 20.61 0.82 -8.36
CA ASN A 41 20.26 2.08 -7.71
C ASN A 41 19.34 2.96 -8.57
N ARG A 42 19.27 2.71 -9.89
CA ARG A 42 18.40 3.41 -10.84
C ARG A 42 17.03 2.78 -11.00
N ILE A 43 16.77 1.63 -10.39
CA ILE A 43 15.50 0.92 -10.53
C ILE A 43 14.70 1.05 -9.26
N ARG A 44 13.49 1.58 -9.39
CA ARG A 44 12.47 1.61 -8.34
C ARG A 44 11.32 0.70 -8.73
N ILE A 45 10.94 -0.19 -7.84
CA ILE A 45 9.78 -1.07 -8.01
C ILE A 45 8.63 -0.47 -7.20
N VAL A 46 7.55 -0.14 -7.89
CA VAL A 46 6.29 0.30 -7.28
C VAL A 46 5.28 -0.81 -7.47
N GLU A 47 4.64 -1.24 -6.41
CA GLU A 47 3.62 -2.26 -6.48
C GLU A 47 2.30 -1.67 -6.96
N ILE A 48 1.58 -2.46 -7.78
CA ILE A 48 0.24 -2.16 -8.25
C ILE A 48 -0.69 -3.11 -7.51
N PRO A 49 -1.53 -2.63 -6.57
CA PRO A 49 -2.43 -3.51 -5.85
C PRO A 49 -3.37 -4.25 -6.80
N ALA A 50 -3.60 -5.53 -6.52
CA ALA A 50 -4.57 -6.31 -7.26
C ALA A 50 -5.99 -5.95 -6.84
N PRO A 51 -6.96 -5.91 -7.76
CA PRO A 51 -8.36 -5.87 -7.38
C PRO A 51 -8.72 -7.12 -6.58
N ARG A 52 -9.26 -6.93 -5.38
CA ARG A 52 -9.66 -8.04 -4.50
C ARG A 52 -10.91 -8.72 -5.06
N GLY A 53 -11.07 -10.03 -4.86
CA GLY A 53 -12.26 -10.78 -5.23
C GLY A 53 -13.52 -10.23 -4.55
N ILE A 54 -14.67 -10.38 -5.18
CA ILE A 54 -15.98 -9.99 -4.67
C ILE A 54 -16.54 -11.14 -3.85
N ILE A 55 -17.30 -10.85 -2.80
CA ILE A 55 -18.01 -11.85 -2.01
C ILE A 55 -19.49 -11.74 -2.33
N TYR A 56 -20.09 -12.82 -2.77
CA TYR A 56 -21.50 -12.93 -3.12
C TYR A 56 -22.27 -13.78 -2.11
N ASP A 57 -23.57 -13.56 -2.02
CA ASP A 57 -24.50 -14.47 -1.38
C ASP A 57 -24.84 -15.65 -2.32
N ARG A 58 -25.60 -16.63 -1.81
CA ARG A 58 -26.04 -17.80 -2.59
C ARG A 58 -26.87 -17.48 -3.84
N ASN A 59 -27.45 -16.29 -3.91
CA ASN A 59 -28.29 -15.80 -5.00
C ASN A 59 -27.53 -14.91 -5.99
N GLY A 60 -26.20 -14.78 -5.83
CA GLY A 60 -25.34 -13.92 -6.64
C GLY A 60 -25.45 -12.43 -6.31
N LYS A 61 -26.05 -12.07 -5.16
CA LYS A 61 -26.07 -10.68 -4.69
C LYS A 61 -24.70 -10.34 -4.08
N PRO A 62 -24.04 -9.25 -4.51
CA PRO A 62 -22.77 -8.87 -3.92
C PRO A 62 -22.96 -8.42 -2.48
N LEU A 63 -22.24 -9.05 -1.56
CA LEU A 63 -22.16 -8.67 -0.15
C LEU A 63 -21.07 -7.64 0.09
N VAL A 64 -19.96 -7.80 -0.61
CA VAL A 64 -18.79 -6.92 -0.53
C VAL A 64 -18.28 -6.65 -1.93
N LYS A 65 -17.99 -5.40 -2.24
CA LYS A 65 -17.42 -4.98 -3.54
C LYS A 65 -16.21 -4.07 -3.37
N ASN A 66 -15.46 -3.90 -4.44
CA ASN A 66 -14.38 -2.93 -4.49
C ASN A 66 -14.93 -1.58 -4.94
N ILE A 67 -14.47 -0.52 -4.28
CA ILE A 67 -14.73 0.86 -4.69
C ILE A 67 -13.39 1.56 -4.96
N PRO A 68 -13.35 2.54 -5.87
CA PRO A 68 -12.18 3.39 -5.99
C PRO A 68 -12.02 4.21 -4.71
N SER A 69 -10.81 4.20 -4.19
CA SER A 69 -10.35 5.05 -3.10
C SER A 69 -9.05 5.71 -3.51
N PHE A 70 -8.63 6.75 -2.81
CA PHE A 70 -7.42 7.48 -3.14
C PHE A 70 -6.62 7.79 -1.87
N ASP A 71 -5.30 7.72 -1.99
CA ASP A 71 -4.36 8.16 -0.98
C ASP A 71 -3.64 9.42 -1.44
N ILE A 72 -3.38 10.33 -0.52
CA ILE A 72 -2.55 11.51 -0.78
C ILE A 72 -1.20 11.29 -0.11
N SER A 73 -0.15 11.43 -0.89
CA SER A 73 1.23 11.37 -0.45
C SER A 73 2.01 12.61 -0.89
N ILE A 74 3.13 12.89 -0.23
CA ILE A 74 4.07 13.94 -0.60
C ILE A 74 5.49 13.39 -0.62
N LEU A 75 6.31 13.82 -1.58
CA LEU A 75 7.73 13.53 -1.55
C LEU A 75 8.39 14.33 -0.42
N ARG A 76 9.32 13.71 0.30
CA ARG A 76 9.93 14.34 1.47
C ARG A 76 10.69 15.63 1.16
N GLU A 77 11.33 15.69 0.00
CA GLU A 77 12.05 16.88 -0.47
C GLU A 77 11.13 18.05 -0.81
N ASP A 78 9.83 17.76 -1.07
CA ASP A 78 8.82 18.76 -1.41
C ASP A 78 7.94 19.13 -0.21
N ILE A 79 8.27 18.64 1.01
CA ILE A 79 7.54 18.98 2.23
C ILE A 79 7.78 20.47 2.53
N PRO A 80 6.71 21.25 2.72
CA PRO A 80 6.84 22.65 3.06
C PRO A 80 7.59 22.86 4.38
N ASP A 81 8.62 23.69 4.38
CA ASP A 81 9.41 24.02 5.59
C ASP A 81 8.74 25.10 6.47
N GLY A 82 7.82 25.88 5.91
CA GLY A 82 7.13 26.98 6.59
C GLY A 82 5.93 26.49 7.42
N ALA A 83 5.75 27.08 8.62
CA ALA A 83 4.58 26.76 9.47
C ALA A 83 3.26 27.10 8.77
N GLU A 84 3.19 28.25 8.09
CA GLU A 84 2.01 28.69 7.34
C GLU A 84 1.66 27.75 6.19
N GLN A 85 2.65 27.25 5.47
CA GLN A 85 2.45 26.30 4.38
C GLN A 85 1.98 24.95 4.89
N LEU A 86 2.49 24.50 6.04
CA LEU A 86 2.03 23.27 6.68
C LEU A 86 0.59 23.41 7.20
N ASP A 87 0.21 24.56 7.71
CA ASP A 87 -1.16 24.85 8.14
C ASP A 87 -2.09 24.87 6.92
N ALA A 88 -1.70 25.54 5.82
CA ALA A 88 -2.45 25.56 4.58
C ALA A 88 -2.62 24.15 3.96
N LEU A 89 -1.59 23.28 4.06
CA LEU A 89 -1.68 21.90 3.63
C LEU A 89 -2.62 21.09 4.53
N ALA A 90 -2.57 21.30 5.84
CA ALA A 90 -3.46 20.65 6.79
C ALA A 90 -4.91 21.04 6.55
N ASP A 91 -5.19 22.31 6.28
CA ASP A 91 -6.52 22.81 5.93
C ASP A 91 -7.01 22.22 4.60
N LEU A 92 -6.16 22.17 3.57
CA LEU A 92 -6.48 21.54 2.29
C LEU A 92 -6.89 20.08 2.44
N LEU A 93 -6.18 19.35 3.31
CA LEU A 93 -6.43 17.93 3.57
C LEU A 93 -7.52 17.70 4.62
N ASN A 94 -8.04 18.76 5.24
CA ASN A 94 -8.99 18.69 6.36
C ASN A 94 -8.46 17.74 7.48
N VAL A 95 -7.22 17.98 7.91
CA VAL A 95 -6.55 17.26 9.01
C VAL A 95 -5.95 18.27 10.00
N LYS A 96 -5.75 17.86 11.25
CA LYS A 96 -5.07 18.73 12.23
C LYS A 96 -3.59 18.85 11.90
N THR A 97 -3.03 20.07 11.93
CA THR A 97 -1.60 20.32 11.68
C THR A 97 -0.69 19.47 12.58
N GLY A 98 -1.09 19.22 13.83
CA GLY A 98 -0.34 18.35 14.76
C GLY A 98 -0.24 16.92 14.30
N ASP A 99 -1.31 16.37 13.74
CA ASP A 99 -1.34 15.01 13.19
C ASP A 99 -0.49 14.92 11.93
N LEU A 100 -0.58 15.94 11.06
CA LEU A 100 0.25 16.04 9.87
C LEU A 100 1.75 16.07 10.23
N LYS A 101 2.16 16.92 11.16
CA LYS A 101 3.54 16.99 11.68
C LYS A 101 4.01 15.65 12.26
N SER A 102 3.12 14.94 12.99
CA SER A 102 3.42 13.63 13.56
C SER A 102 3.68 12.57 12.48
N ARG A 103 2.85 12.55 11.41
CA ARG A 103 3.03 11.65 10.26
C ARG A 103 4.33 11.93 9.52
N LEU A 104 4.64 13.19 9.27
CA LEU A 104 5.89 13.62 8.61
C LEU A 104 7.14 13.25 9.43
N LYS A 105 7.08 13.31 10.77
CA LYS A 105 8.18 12.90 11.65
C LYS A 105 8.37 11.38 11.71
N LYS A 106 7.30 10.60 11.63
CA LYS A 106 7.34 9.13 11.65
C LYS A 106 7.74 8.53 10.30
N ALA A 107 7.79 9.35 9.25
CA ALA A 107 8.17 8.91 7.92
C ALA A 107 9.59 8.33 7.92
N THR A 108 9.77 7.27 7.18
CA THR A 108 11.01 6.51 7.01
C THR A 108 12.18 7.42 6.63
N SER A 109 13.40 7.02 6.97
CA SER A 109 14.63 7.78 6.69
C SER A 109 14.99 7.89 5.20
N ASN A 110 14.21 7.26 4.33
CA ASN A 110 14.42 7.29 2.88
C ASN A 110 13.79 8.57 2.28
N PRO A 111 14.60 9.53 1.79
CA PRO A 111 14.10 10.81 1.26
C PRO A 111 13.25 10.66 -0.01
N PHE A 112 13.36 9.53 -0.71
CA PHE A 112 12.67 9.27 -1.98
C PHE A 112 11.37 8.47 -1.80
N GLU A 113 11.01 8.09 -0.59
CA GLU A 113 9.77 7.39 -0.30
C GLU A 113 8.66 8.42 -0.01
N PRO A 114 7.53 8.38 -0.75
CA PRO A 114 6.42 9.27 -0.50
C PRO A 114 5.85 9.06 0.90
N VAL A 115 5.60 10.15 1.60
CA VAL A 115 4.96 10.13 2.92
C VAL A 115 3.46 10.21 2.72
N LYS A 116 2.71 9.21 3.18
CA LYS A 116 1.25 9.23 3.14
C LYS A 116 0.70 10.23 4.15
N LEU A 117 0.01 11.25 3.64
CA LEU A 117 -0.58 12.34 4.43
C LEU A 117 -2.02 12.03 4.83
N LYS A 118 -2.83 11.57 3.88
CA LYS A 118 -4.22 11.19 4.10
C LYS A 118 -4.57 9.99 3.22
N GLN A 119 -5.38 9.09 3.76
CA GLN A 119 -5.77 7.86 3.08
C GLN A 119 -7.29 7.78 2.99
N ASP A 120 -7.77 6.95 2.05
CA ASP A 120 -9.18 6.68 1.80
C ASP A 120 -10.00 7.98 1.60
N ILE A 121 -9.49 8.84 0.73
CA ILE A 121 -10.20 10.07 0.37
C ILE A 121 -11.21 9.82 -0.75
N SER A 122 -12.30 10.57 -0.70
CA SER A 122 -13.35 10.54 -1.70
C SER A 122 -12.91 11.23 -3.00
N PHE A 123 -13.59 10.91 -4.11
CA PHE A 123 -13.37 11.59 -5.39
C PHE A 123 -13.54 13.11 -5.30
N GLN A 124 -14.45 13.59 -4.44
CA GLN A 124 -14.69 15.01 -4.23
C GLN A 124 -13.48 15.70 -3.54
N GLU A 125 -12.86 15.03 -2.57
CA GLU A 125 -11.63 15.50 -1.93
C GLU A 125 -10.45 15.49 -2.91
N VAL A 126 -10.36 14.45 -3.77
CA VAL A 126 -9.37 14.41 -4.87
C VAL A 126 -9.49 15.64 -5.76
N ALA A 127 -10.70 15.99 -6.20
CA ALA A 127 -10.92 17.14 -7.05
C ALA A 127 -10.45 18.44 -6.38
N THR A 128 -10.70 18.59 -5.07
CA THR A 128 -10.25 19.75 -4.27
C THR A 128 -8.72 19.82 -4.19
N VAL A 129 -8.06 18.69 -3.99
CA VAL A 129 -6.58 18.62 -3.90
C VAL A 129 -5.94 18.86 -5.26
N GLU A 130 -6.44 18.24 -6.33
CA GLU A 130 -5.92 18.43 -7.68
C GLU A 130 -6.07 19.88 -8.17
N ALA A 131 -7.16 20.57 -7.79
CA ALA A 131 -7.37 21.98 -8.12
C ALA A 131 -6.32 22.91 -7.49
N ARG A 132 -5.73 22.53 -6.35
CA ARG A 132 -4.72 23.29 -5.62
C ARG A 132 -3.31 22.65 -5.64
N LYS A 133 -3.10 21.69 -6.52
CA LYS A 133 -1.82 20.97 -6.63
C LYS A 133 -0.64 21.86 -7.00
N THR A 134 -0.90 22.94 -7.72
CA THR A 134 0.12 23.95 -8.06
C THR A 134 0.70 24.66 -6.83
N ASP A 135 -0.07 24.75 -5.75
CA ASP A 135 0.37 25.37 -4.48
C ASP A 135 1.31 24.43 -3.71
N PHE A 136 1.23 23.10 -3.99
CA PHE A 136 1.99 22.05 -3.31
C PHE A 136 2.59 21.08 -4.34
N PRO A 137 3.71 21.40 -4.99
CA PRO A 137 4.26 20.67 -6.13
C PRO A 137 4.56 19.19 -5.89
N GLY A 138 4.88 18.82 -4.65
CA GLY A 138 5.21 17.43 -4.28
C GLY A 138 4.01 16.53 -3.97
N LEU A 139 2.78 17.07 -3.98
CA LEU A 139 1.58 16.32 -3.69
C LEU A 139 1.27 15.32 -4.81
N GLN A 140 1.06 14.07 -4.42
CA GLN A 140 0.70 12.97 -5.30
C GLN A 140 -0.62 12.36 -4.83
N VAL A 141 -1.54 12.12 -5.77
CA VAL A 141 -2.78 11.38 -5.53
C VAL A 141 -2.63 10.02 -6.19
N GLU A 142 -2.74 8.97 -5.39
CA GLU A 142 -2.63 7.59 -5.84
C GLU A 142 -3.98 6.92 -5.73
N ALA A 143 -4.47 6.31 -6.82
CA ALA A 143 -5.67 5.49 -6.78
C ALA A 143 -5.34 4.17 -6.07
N VAL A 144 -6.09 3.86 -5.03
CA VAL A 144 -6.01 2.62 -4.27
C VAL A 144 -7.35 1.90 -4.30
N GLY A 145 -7.35 0.58 -4.08
CA GLY A 145 -8.58 -0.17 -3.95
C GLY A 145 -9.18 0.01 -2.56
N GLY A 146 -10.39 0.53 -2.49
CA GLY A 146 -11.20 0.52 -1.26
C GLY A 146 -12.11 -0.71 -1.21
N ARG A 147 -12.67 -1.00 -0.04
CA ARG A 147 -13.59 -2.12 0.19
C ARG A 147 -14.91 -1.59 0.76
N GLU A 148 -16.03 -1.97 0.18
CA GLU A 148 -17.36 -1.59 0.65
C GLU A 148 -18.17 -2.83 1.00
N TYR A 149 -18.64 -2.87 2.24
CA TYR A 149 -19.57 -3.85 2.77
C TYR A 149 -20.99 -3.28 2.59
N ILE A 150 -21.69 -3.78 1.57
CA ILE A 150 -22.92 -3.16 1.03
C ILE A 150 -24.03 -3.10 2.07
N TYR A 151 -24.13 -4.14 2.90
CA TYR A 151 -25.19 -4.26 3.89
C TYR A 151 -24.78 -3.76 5.29
N ASN A 152 -23.67 -2.98 5.37
CA ASN A 152 -23.16 -2.40 6.61
C ASN A 152 -22.95 -3.45 7.71
N GLN A 153 -23.86 -3.51 8.69
CA GLN A 153 -23.77 -4.40 9.86
C GLN A 153 -24.20 -5.84 9.54
N ALA A 154 -25.04 -6.02 8.51
CA ALA A 154 -25.56 -7.35 8.20
C ALA A 154 -24.46 -8.31 7.74
N ALA A 155 -24.48 -9.52 8.28
CA ALA A 155 -23.50 -10.57 8.08
C ALA A 155 -22.07 -10.21 8.51
N SER A 156 -21.87 -9.16 9.31
CA SER A 156 -20.53 -8.67 9.69
C SER A 156 -19.64 -9.73 10.33
N HIS A 157 -20.20 -10.60 11.17
CA HIS A 157 -19.44 -11.69 11.81
C HIS A 157 -19.10 -12.84 10.86
N VAL A 158 -19.89 -13.04 9.81
CA VAL A 158 -19.63 -14.05 8.77
C VAL A 158 -18.61 -13.53 7.79
N ILE A 159 -18.82 -12.33 7.27
CA ILE A 159 -17.97 -11.72 6.24
C ILE A 159 -16.63 -11.29 6.85
N GLY A 160 -16.66 -10.68 8.03
CA GLY A 160 -15.48 -10.10 8.67
C GLY A 160 -15.14 -8.72 8.12
N TYR A 161 -13.88 -8.34 8.22
CA TYR A 161 -13.39 -7.04 7.79
C TYR A 161 -11.92 -7.10 7.38
N LEU A 162 -11.49 -6.07 6.64
CA LEU A 162 -10.08 -5.84 6.31
C LEU A 162 -9.43 -4.95 7.36
N GLY A 163 -8.17 -5.23 7.63
CA GLY A 163 -7.31 -4.38 8.44
C GLY A 163 -5.87 -4.41 7.94
N ARG A 164 -5.05 -3.51 8.43
CA ARG A 164 -3.64 -3.47 8.07
C ARG A 164 -2.89 -4.68 8.62
N LEU A 165 -1.91 -5.13 7.85
CA LEU A 165 -0.98 -6.17 8.26
C LEU A 165 -0.22 -5.72 9.53
N SER A 166 -0.38 -6.46 10.62
CA SER A 166 0.30 -6.16 11.89
C SER A 166 1.74 -6.67 11.89
N LEU A 167 2.57 -6.11 12.79
CA LEU A 167 3.97 -6.56 12.95
C LEU A 167 4.09 -8.04 13.34
N GLU A 168 3.08 -8.59 14.03
CA GLU A 168 3.04 -10.02 14.38
C GLU A 168 2.70 -10.86 13.17
N GLN A 169 1.70 -10.45 12.39
CA GLN A 169 1.31 -11.15 11.15
C GLN A 169 2.41 -11.14 10.09
N MET A 170 3.27 -10.12 10.06
CA MET A 170 4.44 -10.07 9.16
C MET A 170 5.45 -11.20 9.41
N LYS A 171 5.42 -11.84 10.58
CA LYS A 171 6.28 -12.97 10.91
C LYS A 171 5.69 -14.30 10.43
N ASP A 172 4.43 -14.32 10.07
CA ASP A 172 3.74 -15.50 9.56
C ASP A 172 4.19 -15.78 8.13
N PRO A 173 4.61 -17.01 7.81
CA PRO A 173 4.97 -17.41 6.45
C PRO A 173 3.90 -17.10 5.39
N GLU A 174 2.62 -17.12 5.77
CA GLU A 174 1.47 -16.79 4.91
C GLU A 174 1.56 -15.37 4.33
N TYR A 175 2.19 -14.43 5.05
CA TYR A 175 2.27 -13.01 4.64
C TYR A 175 3.67 -12.56 4.23
N LYS A 176 4.61 -13.49 4.05
CA LYS A 176 6.01 -13.17 3.73
C LYS A 176 6.18 -12.31 2.49
N ASP A 177 5.36 -12.57 1.47
CA ASP A 177 5.40 -11.86 0.18
C ASP A 177 4.37 -10.73 0.08
N VAL A 178 3.68 -10.41 1.20
CA VAL A 178 2.67 -9.36 1.24
C VAL A 178 3.34 -8.05 1.64
N PRO A 179 3.10 -6.96 0.89
CA PRO A 179 3.63 -5.64 1.25
C PRO A 179 3.20 -5.21 2.65
N LYS A 180 4.11 -4.56 3.38
CA LYS A 180 3.90 -4.19 4.80
C LYS A 180 2.67 -3.30 5.04
N GLU A 181 2.28 -2.50 4.04
CA GLU A 181 1.15 -1.59 4.13
C GLU A 181 -0.16 -2.16 3.58
N SER A 182 -0.17 -3.45 3.22
CA SER A 182 -1.34 -4.09 2.63
C SER A 182 -2.46 -4.28 3.64
N PHE A 183 -3.69 -4.22 3.13
CA PHE A 183 -4.87 -4.66 3.86
C PHE A 183 -5.08 -6.16 3.64
N ILE A 184 -5.29 -6.87 4.73
CA ILE A 184 -5.55 -8.31 4.75
C ILE A 184 -6.85 -8.59 5.51
N GLY A 185 -7.44 -9.75 5.30
CA GLY A 185 -8.58 -10.22 6.07
C GLY A 185 -8.21 -10.42 7.53
N GLN A 186 -8.93 -9.79 8.46
CA GLN A 186 -8.68 -9.91 9.89
C GLN A 186 -9.63 -10.89 10.56
N PHE A 187 -10.82 -11.07 10.01
CA PHE A 187 -11.87 -11.90 10.58
C PHE A 187 -12.78 -12.48 9.49
N GLY A 188 -13.57 -13.53 9.82
CA GLY A 188 -14.60 -14.11 8.97
C GLY A 188 -14.11 -14.64 7.64
N ALA A 189 -14.97 -14.59 6.63
CA ALA A 189 -14.67 -15.05 5.26
C ALA A 189 -13.50 -14.27 4.64
N GLU A 190 -13.38 -12.96 4.94
CA GLU A 190 -12.24 -12.14 4.50
C GLU A 190 -10.90 -12.72 4.99
N ARG A 191 -10.83 -13.26 6.21
CA ARG A 191 -9.62 -13.88 6.75
C ARG A 191 -9.38 -15.28 6.21
N VAL A 192 -10.41 -16.12 6.22
CA VAL A 192 -10.29 -17.53 5.83
C VAL A 192 -9.91 -17.67 4.36
N TYR A 193 -10.42 -16.78 3.51
CA TYR A 193 -10.18 -16.79 2.07
C TYR A 193 -9.26 -15.65 1.62
N ASP A 194 -8.47 -15.07 2.53
CA ASP A 194 -7.64 -13.90 2.22
C ASP A 194 -6.71 -14.13 1.03
N GLU A 195 -6.01 -15.25 0.98
CA GLU A 195 -5.07 -15.59 -0.10
C GLU A 195 -5.76 -15.60 -1.48
N LYS A 196 -6.95 -16.21 -1.57
CA LYS A 196 -7.74 -16.26 -2.81
C LYS A 196 -8.29 -14.88 -3.18
N LEU A 197 -8.90 -14.21 -2.19
CA LEU A 197 -9.51 -12.89 -2.39
C LEU A 197 -8.49 -11.81 -2.76
N ARG A 198 -7.30 -11.84 -2.17
CA ARG A 198 -6.27 -10.79 -2.31
C ARG A 198 -5.71 -10.69 -3.73
N GLY A 199 -5.65 -11.82 -4.45
CA GLY A 199 -5.01 -11.88 -5.77
C GLY A 199 -3.50 -11.65 -5.73
N ILE A 200 -2.92 -11.32 -6.87
CA ILE A 200 -1.46 -11.15 -7.02
C ILE A 200 -1.17 -9.71 -7.43
N ALA A 201 -0.43 -8.99 -6.60
CA ALA A 201 -0.03 -7.62 -6.89
C ALA A 201 0.83 -7.53 -8.16
N GLY A 202 0.57 -6.53 -8.97
CA GLY A 202 1.40 -6.18 -10.10
C GLY A 202 2.64 -5.39 -9.67
N LYS A 203 3.57 -5.17 -10.59
CA LYS A 203 4.80 -4.40 -10.33
C LYS A 203 5.07 -3.45 -11.49
N LYS A 204 5.33 -2.19 -11.15
CA LYS A 204 5.79 -1.17 -12.08
C LYS A 204 7.26 -0.90 -11.80
N VAL A 205 8.11 -1.26 -12.75
CA VAL A 205 9.55 -1.05 -12.67
C VAL A 205 9.87 0.29 -13.32
N LEU A 206 10.39 1.22 -12.53
CA LEU A 206 10.69 2.58 -12.93
C LEU A 206 12.22 2.78 -12.95
N ALA A 207 12.73 3.42 -13.98
CA ALA A 207 14.08 3.96 -13.95
C ALA A 207 14.03 5.37 -13.33
N VAL A 208 14.86 5.58 -12.31
CA VAL A 208 14.99 6.88 -11.62
C VAL A 208 16.39 7.46 -11.83
N ASP A 209 16.51 8.78 -11.76
CA ASP A 209 17.79 9.46 -11.74
C ASP A 209 18.45 9.43 -10.35
N ALA A 210 19.61 10.07 -10.22
CA ALA A 210 20.36 10.15 -8.96
C ALA A 210 19.60 10.89 -7.84
N ARG A 211 18.54 11.63 -8.19
CA ARG A 211 17.65 12.33 -7.26
C ARG A 211 16.35 11.55 -6.98
N GLY A 212 16.23 10.32 -7.48
CA GLY A 212 15.03 9.51 -7.32
C GLY A 212 13.84 9.91 -8.22
N LYS A 213 13.99 10.90 -9.10
CA LYS A 213 12.96 11.31 -10.04
C LYS A 213 12.78 10.27 -11.14
N VAL A 214 11.53 9.93 -11.44
CA VAL A 214 11.19 8.96 -12.47
C VAL A 214 11.57 9.49 -13.85
N VAL A 215 12.46 8.76 -14.55
CA VAL A 215 12.90 9.06 -15.91
C VAL A 215 12.03 8.32 -16.93
N LYS A 216 11.77 7.03 -16.69
CA LYS A 216 10.94 6.21 -17.59
C LYS A 216 10.37 5.00 -16.87
N VAL A 217 9.29 4.46 -17.43
CA VAL A 217 8.75 3.15 -17.05
C VAL A 217 9.50 2.09 -17.86
N VAL A 218 10.18 1.18 -17.18
CA VAL A 218 10.96 0.09 -17.80
C VAL A 218 10.05 -1.09 -18.11
N ARG A 219 9.21 -1.49 -17.14
CA ARG A 219 8.34 -2.65 -17.27
C ARG A 219 7.11 -2.50 -16.37
N ILE A 220 5.97 -3.01 -16.83
CA ILE A 220 4.75 -3.15 -16.05
C ILE A 220 4.35 -4.63 -16.05
N LEU A 221 4.29 -5.21 -14.86
CA LEU A 221 3.64 -6.50 -14.62
C LEU A 221 2.24 -6.18 -14.11
N LYS A 222 1.23 -6.57 -14.88
CA LYS A 222 -0.17 -6.32 -14.50
C LYS A 222 -0.54 -7.13 -13.25
N PRO A 223 -1.36 -6.58 -12.35
CA PRO A 223 -1.93 -7.34 -11.24
C PRO A 223 -2.90 -8.40 -11.74
N VAL A 224 -3.04 -9.48 -10.98
CA VAL A 224 -4.05 -10.52 -11.22
C VAL A 224 -5.13 -10.36 -10.17
N LYS A 225 -6.38 -10.13 -10.60
CA LYS A 225 -7.55 -10.02 -9.72
C LYS A 225 -7.67 -11.27 -8.84
N GLY A 226 -8.06 -11.09 -7.57
CA GLY A 226 -8.43 -12.20 -6.70
C GLY A 226 -9.69 -12.93 -7.16
N GLU A 227 -9.85 -14.15 -6.69
CA GLU A 227 -11.02 -14.98 -6.98
C GLU A 227 -12.26 -14.42 -6.26
N ASP A 228 -13.38 -14.44 -6.95
CA ASP A 228 -14.67 -14.14 -6.35
C ASP A 228 -15.15 -15.36 -5.54
N ILE A 229 -15.90 -15.13 -4.46
CA ILE A 229 -16.37 -16.20 -3.55
C ILE A 229 -17.87 -16.11 -3.40
N ASP A 230 -18.54 -17.24 -3.56
CA ASP A 230 -19.96 -17.42 -3.29
C ASP A 230 -20.13 -18.07 -1.91
N LEU A 231 -20.87 -17.40 -1.02
CA LEU A 231 -21.25 -17.95 0.28
C LEU A 231 -22.61 -18.65 0.19
N THR A 232 -22.86 -19.58 1.09
CA THR A 232 -24.19 -20.23 1.22
C THR A 232 -25.22 -19.33 1.91
N ILE A 233 -24.79 -18.19 2.46
CA ILE A 233 -25.64 -17.20 3.14
C ILE A 233 -26.65 -16.62 2.15
N ASP A 234 -27.90 -16.54 2.57
CA ASP A 234 -28.96 -15.77 1.95
C ASP A 234 -29.08 -14.43 2.70
N ILE A 235 -28.71 -13.35 2.03
CA ILE A 235 -28.63 -12.04 2.70
C ILE A 235 -29.99 -11.54 3.18
N ASP A 236 -31.06 -11.86 2.49
CA ASP A 236 -32.41 -11.43 2.88
C ASP A 236 -32.82 -12.14 4.19
N LEU A 237 -32.54 -13.45 4.27
CA LEU A 237 -32.77 -14.23 5.48
C LEU A 237 -31.87 -13.77 6.63
N GLN A 238 -30.61 -13.49 6.35
CA GLN A 238 -29.65 -12.95 7.32
C GLN A 238 -30.14 -11.64 7.95
N VAL A 239 -30.61 -10.69 7.12
CA VAL A 239 -31.14 -9.41 7.60
C VAL A 239 -32.38 -9.61 8.49
N VAL A 240 -33.27 -10.55 8.15
CA VAL A 240 -34.44 -10.87 8.99
C VAL A 240 -34.02 -11.46 10.31
N ALA A 241 -33.03 -12.39 10.32
CA ALA A 241 -32.51 -12.99 11.54
C ALA A 241 -31.88 -11.94 12.47
N GLU A 242 -31.07 -11.03 11.91
CA GLU A 242 -30.45 -9.94 12.70
C GLU A 242 -31.45 -8.96 13.27
N LYS A 243 -32.46 -8.56 12.50
CA LYS A 243 -33.57 -7.72 12.98
C LYS A 243 -34.34 -8.38 14.13
N SER A 244 -34.46 -9.72 14.09
CA SER A 244 -35.13 -10.46 15.16
C SER A 244 -34.36 -10.45 16.49
N LEU A 245 -33.06 -10.14 16.45
CA LEU A 245 -32.18 -9.98 17.60
C LEU A 245 -32.06 -8.52 18.06
N GLU A 246 -32.66 -7.55 17.36
CA GLU A 246 -32.48 -6.14 17.66
C GLU A 246 -32.81 -5.84 19.17
N GLY A 247 -31.85 -5.15 19.82
CA GLY A 247 -31.92 -4.84 21.25
C GLY A 247 -31.62 -6.01 22.20
N ARG A 248 -31.25 -7.20 21.69
CA ARG A 248 -30.93 -8.40 22.50
C ARG A 248 -29.58 -8.98 22.07
N ALA A 249 -28.80 -9.44 23.05
CA ALA A 249 -27.60 -10.26 22.77
C ALA A 249 -28.05 -11.72 22.51
N GLY A 250 -27.53 -12.30 21.44
CA GLY A 250 -27.87 -13.67 21.07
C GLY A 250 -27.38 -14.05 19.67
N ALA A 251 -27.74 -15.25 19.24
CA ALA A 251 -27.40 -15.76 17.92
C ALA A 251 -28.58 -16.54 17.32
N ILE A 252 -28.71 -16.47 15.99
CA ILE A 252 -29.66 -17.26 15.19
C ILE A 252 -28.88 -17.94 14.08
N VAL A 253 -29.08 -19.24 13.91
CA VAL A 253 -28.48 -20.04 12.86
C VAL A 253 -29.59 -20.74 12.08
N ALA A 254 -29.58 -20.58 10.74
CA ALA A 254 -30.46 -21.32 9.83
C ALA A 254 -29.63 -22.23 8.94
N ILE A 255 -29.91 -23.52 8.96
CA ILE A 255 -29.15 -24.55 8.24
C ILE A 255 -30.12 -25.40 7.41
N VAL A 256 -29.69 -25.77 6.19
CA VAL A 256 -30.38 -26.78 5.39
C VAL A 256 -29.96 -28.19 5.86
N PRO A 257 -30.85 -28.97 6.49
CA PRO A 257 -30.43 -30.25 7.09
C PRO A 257 -29.83 -31.27 6.11
N GLY A 258 -30.26 -31.22 4.86
CA GLY A 258 -29.83 -32.21 3.82
C GLY A 258 -28.47 -31.93 3.22
N SER A 259 -28.08 -30.62 3.10
CA SER A 259 -26.78 -30.22 2.51
C SER A 259 -25.78 -29.73 3.52
N GLY A 260 -26.24 -29.31 4.72
CA GLY A 260 -25.42 -28.65 5.71
C GLY A 260 -25.12 -27.16 5.41
N GLU A 261 -25.70 -26.62 4.35
CA GLU A 261 -25.52 -25.21 3.99
C GLU A 261 -26.07 -24.28 5.08
N VAL A 262 -25.27 -23.29 5.47
CA VAL A 262 -25.67 -22.26 6.41
C VAL A 262 -26.30 -21.11 5.62
N LEU A 263 -27.60 -20.90 5.78
CA LEU A 263 -28.35 -19.84 5.10
C LEU A 263 -28.30 -18.50 5.84
N ALA A 264 -28.27 -18.55 7.17
CA ALA A 264 -28.09 -17.38 8.01
C ALA A 264 -27.28 -17.74 9.25
N LEU A 265 -26.42 -16.84 9.66
CA LEU A 265 -25.63 -16.90 10.89
C LEU A 265 -25.57 -15.51 11.50
N ALA A 266 -26.60 -15.14 12.24
CA ALA A 266 -26.74 -13.86 12.89
C ALA A 266 -26.16 -13.91 14.30
N SER A 267 -25.45 -12.88 14.70
CA SER A 267 -24.94 -12.68 16.05
C SER A 267 -25.10 -11.21 16.46
N ALA A 268 -25.58 -10.96 17.65
CA ALA A 268 -25.79 -9.63 18.19
C ALA A 268 -25.05 -9.45 19.52
N PRO A 269 -24.40 -8.29 19.76
CA PRO A 269 -24.39 -7.10 18.92
C PRO A 269 -23.52 -7.25 17.66
N SER A 270 -23.97 -6.67 16.54
CA SER A 270 -23.21 -6.59 15.30
C SER A 270 -22.37 -5.31 15.22
N TYR A 271 -21.47 -5.25 14.26
CA TYR A 271 -20.62 -4.07 14.01
C TYR A 271 -20.63 -3.71 12.51
N ASN A 272 -20.25 -2.47 12.17
CA ASN A 272 -20.13 -2.08 10.77
C ASN A 272 -18.68 -2.29 10.27
N PRO A 273 -18.43 -3.26 9.37
CA PRO A 273 -17.09 -3.55 8.86
C PRO A 273 -16.46 -2.36 8.09
N ASN A 274 -17.29 -1.48 7.52
CA ASN A 274 -16.81 -0.30 6.81
C ASN A 274 -15.99 0.66 7.69
N LEU A 275 -16.19 0.61 9.03
CA LEU A 275 -15.43 1.44 9.96
C LEU A 275 -13.97 0.98 10.11
N PHE A 276 -13.66 -0.28 9.82
CA PHE A 276 -12.32 -0.85 9.93
C PHE A 276 -11.55 -0.84 8.61
N SER A 277 -12.27 -0.86 7.48
CA SER A 277 -11.67 -0.91 6.14
C SER A 277 -11.09 0.43 5.67
N ARG A 278 -11.29 1.48 6.45
CA ARG A 278 -10.89 2.85 6.09
C ARG A 278 -9.62 3.34 6.85
N GLY A 279 -8.97 2.49 7.63
CA GLY A 279 -7.68 2.78 8.27
C GLY A 279 -7.76 3.73 9.46
#